data_309d7bcde64c488774a5c77f5970d3b6
#
_entry.id   309d7bcde64c488774a5c77f5970d3b6
#
_cell.length_a   1.000
_cell.length_b   1.000
_cell.length_c   1.000
_cell.angle_alpha   90.00
_cell.angle_beta   90.00
_cell.angle_gamma   90.00
#
_symmetry.space_group_name_H-M   'P 1'
#
loop_
_entity.id
_entity.type
_entity.pdbx_description
1 polymer ?
#
loop_
_entity_poly.entity_id
_entity_poly.type
_entity_poly.pdbx_seq_one_letter_code
_entity_poly.pdbx_strand_id
1 'polypeptide(L)'
;MKRKKLLSKAAAMMAAAVLAFGVSGQMVNAAEESAEQIGYVTVQPRGVYLQSGYSKISKPGDGKITAGGNTSAQKVVSEVSINVNVERKVNGDWEHYTSWTSTKKNAIAVTSYKTLTVPKGYYYRVKCVHYANSDVSSSITGGLYI
;
A
#
# COMPACT_ATOMS: atom_id res chain seq x y z
N MET A 1 -8.50 -6.19 -60.64
CA MET A 1 -9.39 -5.21 -60.01
C MET A 1 -9.77 -5.57 -58.55
N LYS A 2 -9.98 -6.83 -58.23
CA LYS A 2 -10.38 -7.25 -56.86
C LYS A 2 -9.26 -7.19 -55.81
N ARG A 3 -7.99 -7.20 -56.19
CA ARG A 3 -6.86 -7.16 -55.22
C ARG A 3 -6.57 -5.78 -54.61
N LYS A 4 -6.90 -4.71 -55.30
CA LYS A 4 -6.67 -3.33 -54.79
C LYS A 4 -7.67 -2.93 -53.71
N LYS A 5 -8.85 -3.51 -53.66
CA LYS A 5 -9.86 -3.21 -52.66
C LYS A 5 -9.61 -3.92 -51.32
N LEU A 6 -8.91 -5.08 -51.33
CA LEU A 6 -8.58 -5.79 -50.09
C LEU A 6 -7.44 -5.10 -49.29
N LEU A 7 -6.48 -4.54 -49.99
CA LEU A 7 -5.35 -3.86 -49.35
C LEU A 7 -5.76 -2.57 -48.67
N SER A 8 -6.73 -1.84 -49.18
CA SER A 8 -7.21 -0.61 -48.57
C SER A 8 -8.05 -0.87 -47.29
N LYS A 9 -8.73 -2.00 -47.24
CA LYS A 9 -9.51 -2.37 -46.04
C LYS A 9 -8.64 -2.87 -44.90
N ALA A 10 -7.54 -3.57 -45.22
CA ALA A 10 -6.61 -4.03 -44.21
C ALA A 10 -5.81 -2.86 -43.56
N ALA A 11 -5.45 -1.86 -44.36
CA ALA A 11 -4.75 -0.68 -43.86
C ALA A 11 -5.63 0.17 -42.93
N ALA A 12 -6.92 0.27 -43.21
CA ALA A 12 -7.86 1.02 -42.40
C ALA A 12 -8.12 0.36 -41.03
N MET A 13 -8.11 -0.98 -40.98
CA MET A 13 -8.26 -1.69 -39.70
C MET A 13 -7.05 -1.56 -38.76
N MET A 14 -5.84 -1.51 -39.31
CA MET A 14 -4.64 -1.37 -38.50
C MET A 14 -4.55 0.02 -37.83
N ALA A 15 -4.97 1.06 -38.52
CA ALA A 15 -4.95 2.42 -37.95
C ALA A 15 -5.94 2.60 -36.80
N ALA A 16 -7.10 1.95 -36.87
CA ALA A 16 -8.09 2.01 -35.81
C ALA A 16 -7.66 1.24 -34.55
N ALA A 17 -6.95 0.13 -34.69
CA ALA A 17 -6.46 -0.66 -33.57
C ALA A 17 -5.36 0.07 -32.78
N VAL A 18 -4.48 0.80 -33.45
CA VAL A 18 -3.39 1.56 -32.79
C VAL A 18 -3.93 2.74 -31.98
N LEU A 19 -4.96 3.40 -32.44
CA LEU A 19 -5.57 4.52 -31.70
C LEU A 19 -6.34 4.06 -30.46
N ALA A 20 -6.96 2.88 -30.48
CA ALA A 20 -7.65 2.34 -29.32
C ALA A 20 -6.67 1.88 -28.23
N PHE A 21 -5.50 1.39 -28.59
CA PHE A 21 -4.48 0.94 -27.64
C PHE A 21 -3.78 2.09 -26.91
N GLY A 22 -3.57 3.23 -27.55
CA GLY A 22 -2.88 4.37 -26.97
C GLY A 22 -3.68 5.10 -25.89
N VAL A 23 -5.00 5.09 -25.98
CA VAL A 23 -5.87 5.83 -25.06
C VAL A 23 -6.21 5.02 -23.81
N SER A 24 -6.42 3.72 -23.95
CA SER A 24 -6.76 2.87 -22.81
C SER A 24 -5.57 2.56 -21.90
N GLY A 25 -4.36 2.44 -22.43
CA GLY A 25 -3.16 2.14 -21.66
C GLY A 25 -2.75 3.27 -20.71
N GLN A 26 -2.93 4.53 -21.11
CA GLN A 26 -2.54 5.67 -20.28
C GLN A 26 -3.51 5.93 -19.11
N MET A 27 -4.80 5.65 -19.27
CA MET A 27 -5.77 5.83 -18.18
C MET A 27 -5.64 4.76 -17.11
N VAL A 28 -5.31 3.53 -17.46
CA VAL A 28 -5.16 2.41 -16.51
C VAL A 28 -3.92 2.62 -15.63
N ASN A 29 -2.81 3.07 -16.18
CA ASN A 29 -1.58 3.31 -15.42
C ASN A 29 -1.72 4.46 -14.40
N ALA A 30 -2.40 5.53 -14.76
CA ALA A 30 -2.62 6.66 -13.86
C ALA A 30 -3.55 6.33 -12.69
N ALA A 31 -4.50 5.39 -12.85
CA ALA A 31 -5.39 4.96 -11.80
C ALA A 31 -4.74 3.96 -10.82
N GLU A 32 -3.77 3.16 -11.26
CA GLU A 32 -3.06 2.20 -10.43
C GLU A 32 -2.01 2.84 -9.52
N GLU A 33 -1.36 3.90 -9.95
CA GLU A 33 -0.31 4.59 -9.17
C GLU A 33 -0.82 5.25 -7.88
N SER A 34 -2.11 5.54 -7.77
CA SER A 34 -2.69 6.21 -6.60
C SER A 34 -3.32 5.25 -5.58
N ALA A 35 -3.37 3.95 -5.87
CA ALA A 35 -4.12 2.96 -5.09
C ALA A 35 -3.37 2.40 -3.87
N GLU A 36 -2.12 2.77 -3.67
CA GLU A 36 -1.28 2.24 -2.60
C GLU A 36 -0.27 3.26 -2.09
N GLN A 37 -0.03 3.26 -0.78
CA GLN A 37 1.02 4.03 -0.13
C GLN A 37 1.83 3.12 0.80
N ILE A 38 3.15 3.24 0.76
CA ILE A 38 4.07 2.48 1.60
C ILE A 38 4.99 3.46 2.34
N GLY A 39 5.15 3.25 3.63
CA GLY A 39 6.10 3.97 4.46
C GLY A 39 7.09 3.01 5.11
N TYR A 40 8.37 3.29 4.97
CA TYR A 40 9.44 2.50 5.58
C TYR A 40 9.95 3.17 6.86
N VAL A 41 10.56 2.38 7.72
CA VAL A 41 11.35 2.92 8.84
C VAL A 41 12.47 3.78 8.28
N THR A 42 12.44 5.07 8.59
CA THR A 42 13.39 6.04 8.06
C THR A 42 14.62 6.22 8.94
N VAL A 43 14.53 5.81 10.19
CA VAL A 43 15.65 5.87 11.15
C VAL A 43 16.12 4.44 11.39
N GLN A 44 17.39 4.18 11.13
CA GLN A 44 18.01 2.89 11.48
C GLN A 44 17.82 2.64 12.98
N PRO A 45 17.20 1.50 13.35
CA PRO A 45 17.06 1.16 14.76
C PRO A 45 18.44 1.06 15.40
N ARG A 46 18.62 1.70 16.54
CA ARG A 46 19.91 1.67 17.28
C ARG A 46 20.11 0.39 18.08
N GLY A 47 19.19 -0.55 17.98
CA GLY A 47 19.23 -1.80 18.70
C GLY A 47 19.93 -2.92 17.96
N VAL A 48 20.01 -4.06 18.61
CA VAL A 48 20.64 -5.29 18.10
C VAL A 48 19.62 -6.27 17.52
N TYR A 49 18.33 -6.03 17.72
CA TYR A 49 17.26 -6.97 17.38
C TYR A 49 16.45 -6.56 16.18
N LEU A 50 16.01 -5.32 16.11
CA LEU A 50 15.16 -4.81 15.04
C LEU A 50 15.97 -4.53 13.78
N GLN A 51 15.57 -5.12 12.66
CA GLN A 51 16.20 -4.92 11.37
C GLN A 51 15.47 -3.87 10.54
N SER A 52 14.16 -4.03 10.34
CA SER A 52 13.36 -3.18 9.48
C SER A 52 11.89 -3.24 9.81
N GLY A 53 11.14 -2.34 9.25
CA GLY A 53 9.69 -2.32 9.33
C GLY A 53 9.08 -1.43 8.26
N TYR A 54 7.85 -1.71 7.90
CA TYR A 54 7.09 -0.84 6.99
C TYR A 54 5.61 -0.82 7.35
N SER A 55 4.96 0.25 6.93
CA SER A 55 3.50 0.44 6.94
C SER A 55 2.99 0.46 5.51
N LYS A 56 1.79 -0.03 5.30
CA LYS A 56 1.16 -0.04 3.98
C LYS A 56 -0.33 0.24 4.10
N ILE A 57 -0.86 1.02 3.17
CA ILE A 57 -2.28 1.22 2.96
C ILE A 57 -2.58 1.08 1.47
N SER A 58 -3.65 0.39 1.14
CA SER A 58 -4.14 0.24 -0.22
C SER A 58 -5.67 0.33 -0.27
N LYS A 59 -6.20 0.56 -1.47
CA LYS A 59 -7.65 0.63 -1.73
C LYS A 59 -8.04 -0.59 -2.58
N PRO A 60 -8.48 -1.71 -1.95
CA PRO A 60 -8.88 -2.90 -2.68
C PRO A 60 -10.23 -2.76 -3.40
N GLY A 61 -11.04 -1.79 -3.01
CA GLY A 61 -12.34 -1.54 -3.59
C GLY A 61 -12.96 -0.25 -3.06
N ASP A 62 -14.14 0.08 -3.54
CA ASP A 62 -14.85 1.29 -3.14
C ASP A 62 -15.20 1.27 -1.65
N GLY A 63 -14.85 2.34 -0.94
CA GLY A 63 -15.10 2.47 0.50
C GLY A 63 -14.34 1.49 1.39
N LYS A 64 -13.25 0.90 0.87
CA LYS A 64 -12.43 -0.08 1.61
C LYS A 64 -10.97 0.31 1.61
N ILE A 65 -10.29 -0.02 2.71
CA ILE A 65 -8.83 0.04 2.83
C ILE A 65 -8.30 -1.32 3.29
N THR A 66 -7.12 -1.68 2.82
CA THR A 66 -6.28 -2.71 3.44
C THR A 66 -5.11 -2.00 4.11
N ALA A 67 -5.01 -2.14 5.42
CA ALA A 67 -4.02 -1.44 6.24
C ALA A 67 -3.21 -2.44 7.04
N GLY A 68 -1.93 -2.16 7.20
CA GLY A 68 -1.04 -3.01 7.97
C GLY A 68 0.43 -2.73 7.74
N GLY A 69 1.24 -3.73 7.98
CA GLY A 69 2.68 -3.64 7.81
C GLY A 69 3.42 -4.89 8.26
N ASN A 70 4.72 -4.74 8.35
CA ASN A 70 5.64 -5.80 8.76
C ASN A 70 6.69 -5.26 9.72
N THR A 71 7.08 -6.09 10.66
CA THR A 71 8.25 -5.88 11.52
C THR A 71 9.18 -7.07 11.33
N SER A 72 10.45 -6.81 11.02
CA SER A 72 11.48 -7.82 10.82
C SER A 72 12.63 -7.63 11.81
N ALA A 73 13.05 -8.71 12.44
CA ALA A 73 14.21 -8.75 13.33
C ALA A 73 15.45 -9.29 12.60
N GLN A 74 16.62 -9.00 13.14
CA GLN A 74 17.90 -9.48 12.60
C GLN A 74 18.14 -10.98 12.83
N LYS A 75 17.46 -11.55 13.83
CA LYS A 75 17.52 -12.96 14.22
C LYS A 75 16.22 -13.33 14.90
N VAL A 76 16.01 -14.60 15.16
CA VAL A 76 14.90 -15.04 16.00
C VAL A 76 15.00 -14.37 17.36
N VAL A 77 13.94 -13.68 17.75
CA VAL A 77 13.81 -12.97 19.04
C VAL A 77 12.72 -13.60 19.88
N SER A 78 12.76 -13.38 21.19
CA SER A 78 11.72 -13.89 22.08
C SER A 78 10.34 -13.29 21.80
N GLU A 79 10.31 -12.03 21.36
CA GLU A 79 9.06 -11.35 20.96
C GLU A 79 9.30 -10.33 19.87
N VAL A 80 8.51 -10.41 18.79
CA VAL A 80 8.42 -9.43 17.73
C VAL A 80 6.97 -8.99 17.58
N SER A 81 6.74 -7.67 17.48
CA SER A 81 5.40 -7.10 17.51
C SER A 81 5.26 -5.92 16.54
N ILE A 82 4.04 -5.72 16.07
CA ILE A 82 3.64 -4.56 15.30
C ILE A 82 2.34 -3.99 15.88
N ASN A 83 2.33 -2.69 16.19
CA ASN A 83 1.11 -1.95 16.45
C ASN A 83 0.75 -1.18 15.18
N VAL A 84 -0.42 -1.46 14.63
CA VAL A 84 -0.96 -0.79 13.44
C VAL A 84 -1.98 0.24 13.88
N ASN A 85 -1.75 1.50 13.54
CA ASN A 85 -2.67 2.59 13.80
C ASN A 85 -3.13 3.20 12.48
N VAL A 86 -4.44 3.18 12.25
CA VAL A 86 -5.07 3.85 11.10
C VAL A 86 -5.54 5.22 11.56
N GLU A 87 -5.12 6.24 10.83
CA GLU A 87 -5.51 7.62 11.06
C GLU A 87 -6.36 8.14 9.89
N ARG A 88 -7.27 9.04 10.19
CA ARG A 88 -8.15 9.72 9.23
C ARG A 88 -7.95 11.22 9.33
N LYS A 89 -7.89 11.91 8.20
CA LYS A 89 -7.75 13.37 8.16
C LYS A 89 -9.12 14.04 8.28
N VAL A 90 -9.31 14.83 9.33
CA VAL A 90 -10.53 15.58 9.61
C VAL A 90 -10.16 17.05 9.84
N ASN A 91 -10.77 17.96 9.04
CA ASN A 91 -10.50 19.40 9.12
C ASN A 91 -9.00 19.77 9.08
N GLY A 92 -8.23 19.04 8.26
CA GLY A 92 -6.81 19.28 8.10
C GLY A 92 -5.90 18.56 9.11
N ASP A 93 -6.46 17.92 10.13
CA ASP A 93 -5.72 17.22 11.18
C ASP A 93 -5.87 15.70 11.08
N TRP A 94 -4.80 15.00 11.40
CA TRP A 94 -4.83 13.55 11.48
C TRP A 94 -5.35 13.09 12.83
N GLU A 95 -6.41 12.29 12.82
CA GLU A 95 -7.06 11.75 14.01
C GLU A 95 -7.01 10.23 14.01
N HIS A 96 -6.92 9.66 15.19
CA HIS A 96 -7.01 8.21 15.39
C HIS A 96 -8.36 7.69 14.87
N TYR A 97 -8.31 6.64 14.05
CA TYR A 97 -9.51 5.96 13.56
C TYR A 97 -9.67 4.58 14.18
N THR A 98 -8.68 3.72 14.05
CA THR A 98 -8.65 2.39 14.69
C THR A 98 -7.21 1.90 14.81
N SER A 99 -7.00 0.93 15.69
CA SER A 99 -5.68 0.31 15.86
C SER A 99 -5.78 -1.12 16.36
N TRP A 100 -4.73 -1.89 16.13
CA TRP A 100 -4.57 -3.24 16.66
C TRP A 100 -3.09 -3.57 16.79
N THR A 101 -2.81 -4.63 17.56
CA THR A 101 -1.45 -5.13 17.76
C THR A 101 -1.40 -6.61 17.41
N SER A 102 -0.34 -7.02 16.73
CA SER A 102 -0.02 -8.41 16.46
C SER A 102 1.37 -8.74 17.00
N THR A 103 1.47 -9.84 17.72
CA THR A 103 2.71 -10.28 18.38
C THR A 103 3.00 -11.73 18.05
N LYS A 104 4.27 -12.03 17.77
CA LYS A 104 4.77 -13.40 17.64
C LYS A 104 5.92 -13.62 18.61
N LYS A 105 5.92 -14.77 19.26
CA LYS A 105 6.99 -15.21 20.15
C LYS A 105 7.94 -16.17 19.42
N ASN A 106 9.22 -16.11 19.76
CA ASN A 106 10.25 -16.95 19.18
C ASN A 106 10.22 -16.91 17.64
N ALA A 107 10.24 -15.71 17.07
CA ALA A 107 10.08 -15.46 15.64
C ALA A 107 11.04 -14.37 15.14
N ILE A 108 11.22 -14.34 13.82
CA ILE A 108 12.07 -13.35 13.16
C ILE A 108 11.27 -12.19 12.56
N ALA A 109 9.96 -12.37 12.37
CA ALA A 109 9.11 -11.35 11.77
C ALA A 109 7.65 -11.54 12.16
N VAL A 110 6.89 -10.42 12.06
CA VAL A 110 5.43 -10.42 12.15
C VAL A 110 4.86 -9.53 11.07
N THR A 111 3.85 -10.02 10.38
CA THR A 111 3.08 -9.29 9.37
C THR A 111 1.62 -9.23 9.82
N SER A 112 1.01 -8.06 9.72
CA SER A 112 -0.38 -7.88 10.12
C SER A 112 -1.10 -6.93 9.17
N TYR A 113 -2.19 -7.42 8.57
CA TYR A 113 -3.06 -6.64 7.69
C TYR A 113 -4.52 -6.88 8.04
N LYS A 114 -5.33 -5.83 7.91
CA LYS A 114 -6.79 -5.91 7.95
C LYS A 114 -7.41 -5.14 6.80
N THR A 115 -8.46 -5.70 6.21
CA THR A 115 -9.31 -4.99 5.26
C THR A 115 -10.51 -4.44 6.02
N LEU A 116 -10.71 -3.13 5.91
CA LEU A 116 -11.73 -2.39 6.65
C LEU A 116 -12.65 -1.66 5.67
N THR A 117 -13.95 -1.65 5.97
CA THR A 117 -14.90 -0.73 5.34
C THR A 117 -14.86 0.58 6.10
N VAL A 118 -14.63 1.68 5.41
CA VAL A 118 -14.44 3.00 6.02
C VAL A 118 -15.32 4.05 5.37
N PRO A 119 -15.68 5.14 6.08
CA PRO A 119 -16.36 6.28 5.47
C PRO A 119 -15.58 6.87 4.31
N LYS A 120 -16.26 7.16 3.20
CA LYS A 120 -15.68 7.82 2.03
C LYS A 120 -15.57 9.34 2.23
N GLY A 121 -14.74 9.97 1.41
CA GLY A 121 -14.54 11.42 1.44
C GLY A 121 -13.42 11.87 2.37
N TYR A 122 -12.57 10.97 2.83
CA TYR A 122 -11.45 11.28 3.72
C TYR A 122 -10.14 10.72 3.20
N TYR A 123 -9.03 11.33 3.62
CA TYR A 123 -7.71 10.72 3.53
C TYR A 123 -7.48 9.82 4.74
N TYR A 124 -6.89 8.66 4.49
CA TYR A 124 -6.47 7.69 5.49
C TYR A 124 -4.97 7.43 5.36
N ARG A 125 -4.30 7.18 6.47
CA ARG A 125 -2.90 6.74 6.49
C ARG A 125 -2.69 5.69 7.57
N VAL A 126 -1.58 4.96 7.46
CA VAL A 126 -1.19 3.95 8.44
C VAL A 126 0.11 4.34 9.09
N LYS A 127 0.13 4.30 10.41
CA LYS A 127 1.32 4.47 11.24
C LYS A 127 1.53 3.19 12.03
N CYS A 128 2.71 2.58 11.88
CA CYS A 128 3.06 1.38 12.62
C CYS A 128 4.18 1.68 13.63
N VAL A 129 4.09 1.03 14.78
CA VAL A 129 5.19 0.94 15.74
C VAL A 129 5.69 -0.50 15.71
N HIS A 130 7.00 -0.65 15.56
CA HIS A 130 7.70 -1.91 15.38
C HIS A 130 8.53 -2.23 16.62
N TYR A 131 8.37 -3.44 17.15
CA TYR A 131 9.09 -3.91 18.33
C TYR A 131 9.80 -5.21 18.03
N ALA A 132 11.05 -5.32 18.46
CA ALA A 132 11.80 -6.57 18.50
C ALA A 132 12.55 -6.62 19.84
N ASN A 133 12.07 -7.43 20.79
CA ASN A 133 12.50 -7.40 22.20
C ASN A 133 12.41 -5.95 22.74
N SER A 134 13.55 -5.37 23.12
CA SER A 134 13.64 -3.99 23.66
C SER A 134 13.75 -2.91 22.60
N ASP A 135 13.93 -3.29 21.31
CA ASP A 135 14.09 -2.32 20.23
C ASP A 135 12.74 -1.82 19.72
N VAL A 136 12.67 -0.53 19.43
CA VAL A 136 11.45 0.14 18.95
C VAL A 136 11.77 1.07 17.78
N SER A 137 10.93 1.06 16.77
CA SER A 137 10.96 2.04 15.68
C SER A 137 9.55 2.29 15.15
N SER A 138 9.39 3.20 14.20
CA SER A 138 8.10 3.50 13.59
C SER A 138 8.21 3.75 12.10
N SER A 139 7.10 3.54 11.40
CA SER A 139 6.93 3.89 10.00
C SER A 139 5.55 4.53 9.79
N ILE A 140 5.41 5.30 8.72
CA ILE A 140 4.16 5.99 8.39
C ILE A 140 4.00 6.09 6.87
N THR A 141 2.80 5.85 6.39
CA THR A 141 2.47 6.01 4.96
C THR A 141 2.11 7.47 4.64
N GLY A 142 2.12 7.81 3.36
CA GLY A 142 1.36 8.95 2.87
C GLY A 142 -0.15 8.74 3.02
N GLY A 143 -0.92 9.80 2.81
CA GLY A 143 -2.39 9.74 2.81
C GLY A 143 -2.93 9.15 1.51
N LEU A 144 -3.99 8.33 1.64
CA LEU A 144 -4.73 7.75 0.53
C LEU A 144 -6.19 8.19 0.64
N TYR A 145 -6.73 8.79 -0.42
CA TYR A 145 -8.12 9.24 -0.46
C TYR A 145 -9.06 8.10 -0.80
N ILE A 146 -10.16 7.99 -0.05
CA ILE A 146 -11.16 6.94 -0.20
C ILE A 146 -12.52 7.52 -0.63
#